data_865881abb1b9511483dea98338129770
#
_entry.id   865881abb1b9511483dea98338129770
#
_cell.length_a   1.000
_cell.length_b   1.000
_cell.length_c   1.000
_cell.angle_alpha   90.00
_cell.angle_beta   90.00
_cell.angle_gamma   90.00
#
_symmetry.space_group_name_H-M   'P 1'
#
loop_
_entity.id
_entity.type
_entity.pdbx_description
1 polymer ?
#
loop_
_entity_poly.entity_id
_entity_poly.type
_entity_poly.pdbx_seq_one_letter_code
_entity_poly.pdbx_strand_id
1 'polypeptide(L)'
;MASKKTGHPWAFRARFRANAFGWKSQPAITRVREAVAEIKKVAKSDPIVAADGAVLFLERVSPALAHVDSSSGAIGSAVNRAIEELVAVIAAAPADVKTREAWLERLYEARAADEIPYIELLGDLWGELCVTKEIASRWADREIGITRHALSPDPQMRGHYHGTMACLASLYRAERYAELVELLEPEKFWHYKRWAVKALAAMGKKAEALRLAESSRGPWTHEGDVARLCEEVLLSSGLVDEAFTRYAADANRAGTYLATFRAVAKKYPTKAPEEVLERLVASTPGDDGKWFAAAKDAGLLDAAIALAKKTPTDPRTLARAARDHVAKEPDFAIEAGLVALDWIAQGYGYEITSADVWAAYAPAKEAADRLGTGVEFRARVRSIIASYTRGEAFVGHVLRGQLGDA
;
A
#
# COMPACT_ATOMS: atom_id res chain seq x y z
N MET A 1 3.53 -51.27 -15.87
CA MET A 1 4.77 -50.47 -15.84
C MET A 1 4.46 -49.12 -15.17
N ALA A 2 4.90 -48.92 -13.94
CA ALA A 2 4.69 -47.65 -13.23
C ALA A 2 5.65 -46.61 -13.80
N SER A 3 5.13 -45.63 -14.50
CA SER A 3 5.87 -44.45 -14.94
C SER A 3 6.48 -43.75 -13.73
N LYS A 4 7.80 -43.75 -13.60
CA LYS A 4 8.51 -42.85 -12.69
C LYS A 4 8.15 -41.41 -13.11
N LYS A 5 7.25 -40.74 -12.39
CA LYS A 5 7.08 -39.30 -12.50
C LYS A 5 8.40 -38.67 -12.01
N THR A 6 9.34 -38.46 -12.93
CA THR A 6 10.45 -37.54 -12.68
C THR A 6 9.83 -36.16 -12.62
N GLY A 7 9.64 -35.67 -11.39
CA GLY A 7 9.08 -34.31 -11.18
C GLY A 7 9.92 -33.26 -11.92
N HIS A 8 9.28 -32.17 -12.32
CA HIS A 8 9.95 -31.07 -13.02
C HIS A 8 11.17 -30.58 -12.20
N PRO A 9 12.34 -30.38 -12.84
CA PRO A 9 13.58 -29.99 -12.14
C PRO A 9 13.56 -28.50 -11.79
N TRP A 10 12.90 -28.15 -10.70
CA TRP A 10 12.81 -26.77 -10.22
C TRP A 10 14.18 -26.24 -9.77
N ALA A 11 14.69 -25.18 -10.38
CA ALA A 11 15.95 -24.53 -9.99
C ALA A 11 15.89 -23.96 -8.58
N PHE A 12 14.75 -23.44 -8.16
CA PHE A 12 14.55 -22.91 -6.79
C PHE A 12 14.67 -23.99 -5.72
N ARG A 13 14.37 -25.26 -6.02
CA ARG A 13 14.36 -26.35 -5.03
C ARG A 13 15.69 -26.51 -4.27
N ALA A 14 16.79 -26.38 -4.98
CA ALA A 14 18.12 -26.44 -4.37
C ALA A 14 18.47 -25.20 -3.54
N ARG A 15 17.87 -24.06 -3.86
CA ARG A 15 18.13 -22.74 -3.25
C ARG A 15 17.29 -22.50 -2.00
N PHE A 16 16.12 -23.11 -1.90
CA PHE A 16 15.19 -22.99 -0.75
C PHE A 16 15.25 -24.25 0.12
N ARG A 17 16.42 -24.56 0.70
CA ARG A 17 16.60 -25.53 1.76
C ARG A 17 16.42 -24.82 3.11
N ALA A 18 16.14 -25.53 4.16
CA ALA A 18 16.07 -24.95 5.51
C ALA A 18 17.36 -24.17 5.80
N ASN A 19 17.20 -22.99 6.36
CA ASN A 19 18.30 -22.06 6.71
C ASN A 19 19.22 -21.67 5.53
N ALA A 20 18.66 -21.62 4.30
CA ALA A 20 19.47 -21.38 3.10
C ALA A 20 20.01 -19.96 2.98
N PHE A 21 19.37 -18.99 3.64
CA PHE A 21 19.74 -17.59 3.56
C PHE A 21 20.35 -17.09 4.87
N GLY A 22 21.36 -16.23 4.74
CA GLY A 22 21.91 -15.49 5.86
C GLY A 22 21.11 -14.21 6.16
N TRP A 23 21.65 -13.38 7.05
CA TRP A 23 20.99 -12.19 7.58
C TRP A 23 20.43 -11.20 6.54
N LYS A 24 21.14 -10.99 5.42
CA LYS A 24 20.77 -9.98 4.42
C LYS A 24 19.48 -10.36 3.67
N SER A 25 18.46 -9.50 3.70
CA SER A 25 17.15 -9.73 3.06
C SER A 25 17.19 -9.63 1.53
N GLN A 26 18.01 -8.75 0.94
CA GLN A 26 18.00 -8.49 -0.50
C GLN A 26 18.30 -9.72 -1.38
N PRO A 27 19.29 -10.58 -1.06
CA PRO A 27 19.52 -11.83 -1.80
C PRO A 27 18.30 -12.76 -1.75
N ALA A 28 17.65 -12.90 -0.59
CA ALA A 28 16.46 -13.72 -0.43
C ALA A 28 15.30 -13.18 -1.27
N ILE A 29 15.03 -11.87 -1.24
CA ILE A 29 14.00 -11.20 -2.06
C ILE A 29 14.21 -11.48 -3.55
N THR A 30 15.46 -11.39 -4.03
CA THR A 30 15.80 -11.68 -5.43
C THR A 30 15.45 -13.13 -5.78
N ARG A 31 15.81 -14.09 -4.91
CA ARG A 31 15.53 -15.52 -5.13
C ARG A 31 14.05 -15.87 -5.06
N VAL A 32 13.27 -15.20 -4.18
CA VAL A 32 11.80 -15.32 -4.16
C VAL A 32 11.22 -14.91 -5.52
N ARG A 33 11.63 -13.78 -6.07
CA ARG A 33 11.16 -13.29 -7.38
C ARG A 33 11.54 -14.24 -8.53
N GLU A 34 12.77 -14.77 -8.51
CA GLU A 34 13.23 -15.75 -9.51
C GLU A 34 12.39 -17.04 -9.48
N ALA A 35 12.07 -17.56 -8.27
CA ALA A 35 11.25 -18.76 -8.12
C ALA A 35 9.82 -18.54 -8.65
N VAL A 36 9.20 -17.40 -8.32
CA VAL A 36 7.88 -17.04 -8.85
C VAL A 36 7.90 -16.95 -10.38
N ALA A 37 8.92 -16.30 -10.95
CA ALA A 37 9.07 -16.17 -12.39
C ALA A 37 9.25 -17.54 -13.08
N GLU A 38 10.03 -18.45 -12.48
CA GLU A 38 10.21 -19.83 -12.96
C GLU A 38 8.88 -20.58 -12.99
N ILE A 39 8.11 -20.54 -11.90
CA ILE A 39 6.81 -21.19 -11.78
C ILE A 39 5.82 -20.64 -12.81
N LYS A 40 5.71 -19.30 -12.92
CA LYS A 40 4.81 -18.64 -13.89
C LYS A 40 5.19 -18.93 -15.34
N LYS A 41 6.47 -19.17 -15.63
CA LYS A 41 6.92 -19.60 -16.96
C LYS A 41 6.39 -21.00 -17.28
N VAL A 42 6.49 -21.94 -16.34
CA VAL A 42 5.98 -23.31 -16.50
C VAL A 42 4.46 -23.32 -16.61
N ALA A 43 3.75 -22.44 -15.89
CA ALA A 43 2.30 -22.35 -15.93
C ALA A 43 1.72 -22.08 -17.33
N LYS A 44 2.50 -21.48 -18.23
CA LYS A 44 2.09 -21.27 -19.64
C LYS A 44 1.98 -22.55 -20.45
N SER A 45 2.72 -23.60 -20.10
CA SER A 45 2.78 -24.87 -20.82
C SER A 45 2.16 -26.03 -20.03
N ASP A 46 2.32 -26.05 -18.71
CA ASP A 46 1.81 -27.09 -17.83
C ASP A 46 1.30 -26.51 -16.51
N PRO A 47 0.02 -26.11 -16.44
CA PRO A 47 -0.56 -25.50 -15.25
C PRO A 47 -0.55 -26.42 -14.01
N ILE A 48 -0.66 -27.74 -14.19
CA ILE A 48 -0.69 -28.70 -13.05
C ILE A 48 0.71 -28.82 -12.45
N VAL A 49 1.74 -28.96 -13.28
CA VAL A 49 3.14 -28.98 -12.81
C VAL A 49 3.49 -27.66 -12.15
N ALA A 50 3.07 -26.53 -12.71
CA ALA A 50 3.30 -25.21 -12.11
C ALA A 50 2.64 -25.06 -10.74
N ALA A 51 1.40 -25.53 -10.59
CA ALA A 51 0.70 -25.52 -9.30
C ALA A 51 1.40 -26.38 -8.24
N ASP A 52 1.83 -27.60 -8.60
CA ASP A 52 2.63 -28.43 -7.70
C ASP A 52 3.97 -27.78 -7.33
N GLY A 53 4.60 -27.11 -8.29
CA GLY A 53 5.81 -26.30 -8.05
C GLY A 53 5.55 -25.11 -7.12
N ALA A 54 4.40 -24.44 -7.23
CA ALA A 54 3.99 -23.36 -6.35
C ALA A 54 3.78 -23.87 -4.91
N VAL A 55 3.08 -24.98 -4.75
CA VAL A 55 2.91 -25.65 -3.43
C VAL A 55 4.28 -25.99 -2.85
N LEU A 56 5.16 -26.64 -3.63
CA LEU A 56 6.51 -26.99 -3.19
C LEU A 56 7.33 -25.76 -2.77
N PHE A 57 7.19 -24.64 -3.46
CA PHE A 57 7.88 -23.40 -3.10
C PHE A 57 7.34 -22.85 -1.77
N LEU A 58 6.02 -22.79 -1.61
CA LEU A 58 5.36 -22.30 -0.38
C LEU A 58 5.67 -23.15 0.86
N GLU A 59 5.82 -24.47 0.70
CA GLU A 59 6.32 -25.35 1.77
C GLU A 59 7.75 -25.03 2.21
N ARG A 60 8.57 -24.48 1.32
CA ARG A 60 10.00 -24.31 1.54
C ARG A 60 10.42 -22.89 1.89
N VAL A 61 9.61 -21.91 1.54
CA VAL A 61 10.01 -20.50 1.65
C VAL A 61 10.25 -20.08 3.10
N SER A 62 9.35 -20.42 4.04
CA SER A 62 9.49 -20.03 5.43
C SER A 62 10.70 -20.67 6.11
N PRO A 63 10.90 -22.00 6.10
CA PRO A 63 12.09 -22.60 6.67
C PRO A 63 13.40 -22.12 6.06
N ALA A 64 13.38 -21.72 4.78
CA ALA A 64 14.58 -21.18 4.12
C ALA A 64 14.96 -19.79 4.64
N LEU A 65 13.98 -18.99 5.08
CA LEU A 65 14.13 -17.61 5.51
C LEU A 65 14.36 -17.44 7.02
N ALA A 66 14.50 -18.50 7.80
CA ALA A 66 14.53 -18.47 9.25
C ALA A 66 15.58 -17.51 9.86
N HIS A 67 16.67 -17.23 9.15
CA HIS A 67 17.75 -16.34 9.61
C HIS A 67 17.79 -14.99 8.90
N VAL A 68 16.80 -14.68 8.06
CA VAL A 68 16.77 -13.41 7.30
C VAL A 68 16.26 -12.28 8.19
N ASP A 69 16.93 -11.14 8.16
CA ASP A 69 16.43 -9.92 8.82
C ASP A 69 15.11 -9.47 8.21
N SER A 70 14.05 -9.51 9.02
CA SER A 70 12.69 -9.09 8.66
C SER A 70 12.31 -7.72 9.21
N SER A 71 13.19 -7.04 9.95
CA SER A 71 12.89 -5.78 10.67
C SER A 71 12.37 -4.66 9.77
N SER A 72 12.82 -4.59 8.52
CA SER A 72 12.35 -3.61 7.53
C SER A 72 11.01 -3.95 6.89
N GLY A 73 10.44 -5.15 7.12
CA GLY A 73 9.25 -5.65 6.44
C GLY A 73 9.41 -5.99 4.95
N ALA A 74 10.59 -5.73 4.36
CA ALA A 74 10.80 -5.89 2.92
C ALA A 74 10.71 -7.35 2.46
N ILE A 75 11.26 -8.29 3.23
CA ILE A 75 11.17 -9.72 2.91
C ILE A 75 9.74 -10.25 3.08
N GLY A 76 9.04 -9.87 4.16
CA GLY A 76 7.63 -10.23 4.36
C GLY A 76 6.75 -9.73 3.21
N SER A 77 6.93 -8.47 2.80
CA SER A 77 6.21 -7.92 1.63
C SER A 77 6.51 -8.68 0.32
N ALA A 78 7.75 -9.13 0.14
CA ALA A 78 8.12 -9.92 -1.06
C ALA A 78 7.49 -11.31 -1.04
N VAL A 79 7.42 -11.96 0.14
CA VAL A 79 6.78 -13.27 0.30
C VAL A 79 5.27 -13.15 0.13
N ASN A 80 4.63 -12.14 0.72
CA ASN A 80 3.19 -11.91 0.56
C ASN A 80 2.80 -11.72 -0.91
N ARG A 81 3.56 -10.93 -1.67
CA ARG A 81 3.35 -10.80 -3.11
C ARG A 81 3.53 -12.13 -3.85
N ALA A 82 4.53 -12.93 -3.47
CA ALA A 82 4.74 -14.25 -4.06
C ALA A 82 3.54 -15.17 -3.76
N ILE A 83 2.98 -15.13 -2.54
CA ILE A 83 1.79 -15.90 -2.17
C ILE A 83 0.60 -15.51 -3.04
N GLU A 84 0.29 -14.22 -3.19
CA GLU A 84 -0.80 -13.73 -4.03
C GLU A 84 -0.68 -14.23 -5.48
N GLU A 85 0.53 -14.12 -6.07
CA GLU A 85 0.78 -14.58 -7.44
C GLU A 85 0.69 -16.10 -7.58
N LEU A 86 1.18 -16.86 -6.60
CA LEU A 86 1.20 -18.32 -6.65
C LEU A 86 -0.14 -18.95 -6.30
N VAL A 87 -0.93 -18.36 -5.41
CA VAL A 87 -2.32 -18.77 -5.15
C VAL A 87 -3.15 -18.68 -6.42
N ALA A 88 -2.99 -17.61 -7.21
CA ALA A 88 -3.65 -17.50 -8.51
C ALA A 88 -3.24 -18.64 -9.49
N VAL A 89 -1.95 -19.02 -9.50
CA VAL A 89 -1.47 -20.16 -10.33
C VAL A 89 -2.07 -21.49 -9.86
N ILE A 90 -2.11 -21.74 -8.53
CA ILE A 90 -2.68 -22.96 -7.95
C ILE A 90 -4.19 -23.02 -8.24
N ALA A 91 -4.90 -21.92 -8.03
CA ALA A 91 -6.35 -21.85 -8.22
C ALA A 91 -6.75 -22.07 -9.69
N ALA A 92 -6.01 -21.51 -10.65
CA ALA A 92 -6.28 -21.64 -12.08
C ALA A 92 -5.93 -23.04 -12.66
N ALA A 93 -5.17 -23.87 -11.95
CA ALA A 93 -4.76 -25.19 -12.44
C ALA A 93 -5.98 -26.13 -12.54
N PRO A 94 -6.19 -26.83 -13.69
CA PRO A 94 -7.30 -27.75 -13.91
C PRO A 94 -7.09 -29.10 -13.22
N ALA A 95 -6.86 -29.08 -11.90
CA ALA A 95 -6.62 -30.26 -11.10
C ALA A 95 -7.94 -30.92 -10.68
N ASP A 96 -7.93 -32.25 -10.61
CA ASP A 96 -9.03 -32.98 -9.99
C ASP A 96 -9.11 -32.71 -8.47
N VAL A 97 -10.23 -33.12 -7.87
CA VAL A 97 -10.49 -32.89 -6.44
C VAL A 97 -9.40 -33.51 -5.57
N LYS A 98 -8.96 -34.74 -5.89
CA LYS A 98 -7.96 -35.47 -5.11
C LYS A 98 -6.61 -34.75 -5.12
N THR A 99 -6.18 -34.28 -6.29
CA THR A 99 -4.92 -33.54 -6.45
C THR A 99 -4.99 -32.22 -5.69
N ARG A 100 -6.13 -31.50 -5.79
CA ARG A 100 -6.30 -30.22 -5.11
C ARG A 100 -6.31 -30.40 -3.57
N GLU A 101 -7.01 -31.40 -3.07
CA GLU A 101 -6.99 -31.69 -1.64
C GLU A 101 -5.59 -32.06 -1.12
N ALA A 102 -4.81 -32.80 -1.91
CA ALA A 102 -3.43 -33.10 -1.57
C ALA A 102 -2.56 -31.82 -1.50
N TRP A 103 -2.76 -30.86 -2.38
CA TRP A 103 -2.09 -29.57 -2.30
C TRP A 103 -2.50 -28.76 -1.08
N LEU A 104 -3.80 -28.73 -0.76
CA LEU A 104 -4.31 -28.04 0.42
C LEU A 104 -3.75 -28.63 1.71
N GLU A 105 -3.71 -29.96 1.84
CA GLU A 105 -3.10 -30.61 3.01
C GLU A 105 -1.64 -30.22 3.19
N ARG A 106 -0.85 -30.26 2.14
CA ARG A 106 0.57 -29.86 2.15
C ARG A 106 0.74 -28.41 2.60
N LEU A 107 -0.07 -27.49 2.06
CA LEU A 107 -0.03 -26.07 2.44
C LEU A 107 -0.50 -25.85 3.87
N TYR A 108 -1.47 -26.62 4.34
CA TYR A 108 -1.96 -26.56 5.72
C TYR A 108 -0.89 -27.00 6.72
N GLU A 109 -0.20 -28.13 6.43
CA GLU A 109 0.92 -28.62 7.22
C GLU A 109 2.08 -27.62 7.24
N ALA A 110 2.43 -27.06 6.07
CA ALA A 110 3.48 -26.04 5.96
C ALA A 110 3.17 -24.80 6.80
N ARG A 111 1.89 -24.38 6.83
CA ARG A 111 1.44 -23.23 7.62
C ARG A 111 1.40 -23.54 9.11
N ALA A 112 1.05 -24.75 9.51
CA ALA A 112 1.09 -25.19 10.89
C ALA A 112 2.51 -25.25 11.45
N ALA A 113 3.50 -25.51 10.59
CA ALA A 113 4.93 -25.56 10.91
C ALA A 113 5.65 -24.21 10.72
N ASP A 114 4.93 -23.12 10.39
CA ASP A 114 5.50 -21.79 10.12
C ASP A 114 5.79 -21.06 11.45
N GLU A 115 6.98 -21.26 12.00
CA GLU A 115 7.41 -20.64 13.26
C GLU A 115 7.58 -19.12 13.14
N ILE A 116 7.98 -18.62 11.96
CA ILE A 116 8.05 -17.20 11.64
C ILE A 116 6.99 -16.92 10.58
N PRO A 117 5.90 -16.19 10.87
CA PRO A 117 4.67 -16.19 10.08
C PRO A 117 4.84 -15.59 8.67
N TYR A 118 5.78 -16.13 7.89
CA TYR A 118 6.03 -15.71 6.52
C TYR A 118 4.92 -16.10 5.53
N ILE A 119 4.21 -17.23 5.80
CA ILE A 119 3.15 -17.72 4.92
C ILE A 119 1.75 -17.64 5.55
N GLU A 120 1.59 -16.80 6.56
CA GLU A 120 0.30 -16.59 7.25
C GLU A 120 -0.82 -16.15 6.30
N LEU A 121 -0.48 -15.33 5.28
CA LEU A 121 -1.43 -14.82 4.27
C LEU A 121 -2.18 -15.94 3.51
N LEU A 122 -1.62 -17.16 3.44
CA LEU A 122 -2.33 -18.31 2.86
C LEU A 122 -3.67 -18.57 3.54
N GLY A 123 -3.79 -18.29 4.85
CA GLY A 123 -5.04 -18.43 5.56
C GLY A 123 -6.15 -17.55 5.02
N ASP A 124 -5.86 -16.30 4.69
CA ASP A 124 -6.80 -15.35 4.08
C ASP A 124 -7.24 -15.79 2.68
N LEU A 125 -6.33 -16.41 1.93
CA LEU A 125 -6.55 -16.85 0.56
C LEU A 125 -7.02 -18.32 0.45
N TRP A 126 -7.31 -18.96 1.57
CA TRP A 126 -7.67 -20.39 1.62
C TRP A 126 -8.91 -20.71 0.78
N GLY A 127 -9.90 -19.83 0.82
CA GLY A 127 -11.09 -19.95 0.00
C GLY A 127 -10.82 -19.94 -1.50
N GLU A 128 -9.81 -19.18 -1.95
CA GLU A 128 -9.37 -19.15 -3.35
C GLU A 128 -8.67 -20.46 -3.72
N LEU A 129 -7.83 -21.00 -2.83
CA LEU A 129 -7.16 -22.27 -3.01
C LEU A 129 -8.15 -23.46 -3.10
N CYS A 130 -9.27 -23.41 -2.37
CA CYS A 130 -10.34 -24.40 -2.42
C CYS A 130 -11.02 -24.43 -3.81
N VAL A 131 -11.11 -23.31 -4.50
CA VAL A 131 -11.71 -23.10 -5.84
C VAL A 131 -13.23 -23.36 -5.84
N THR A 132 -13.71 -24.52 -5.36
CA THR A 132 -15.12 -24.88 -5.36
C THR A 132 -15.76 -24.75 -3.97
N LYS A 133 -17.09 -24.57 -3.96
CA LYS A 133 -17.86 -24.47 -2.69
C LYS A 133 -17.81 -25.77 -1.89
N GLU A 134 -17.78 -26.90 -2.57
CA GLU A 134 -17.77 -28.23 -1.96
C GLU A 134 -16.47 -28.50 -1.20
N ILE A 135 -15.33 -28.16 -1.81
CA ILE A 135 -14.03 -28.28 -1.16
C ILE A 135 -13.94 -27.30 0.03
N ALA A 136 -14.36 -26.05 -0.20
CA ALA A 136 -14.38 -25.04 0.84
C ALA A 136 -15.27 -25.45 2.03
N SER A 137 -16.48 -26.02 1.76
CA SER A 137 -17.36 -26.49 2.83
C SER A 137 -16.73 -27.60 3.66
N ARG A 138 -16.04 -28.58 3.04
CA ARG A 138 -15.33 -29.64 3.78
C ARG A 138 -14.22 -29.06 4.67
N TRP A 139 -13.46 -28.11 4.18
CA TRP A 139 -12.43 -27.42 4.96
C TRP A 139 -13.03 -26.61 6.12
N ALA A 140 -14.14 -25.93 5.88
CA ALA A 140 -14.87 -25.23 6.95
C ALA A 140 -15.35 -26.21 8.01
N ASP A 141 -15.98 -27.34 7.64
CA ASP A 141 -16.49 -28.36 8.57
C ASP A 141 -15.37 -28.98 9.41
N ARG A 142 -14.20 -29.18 8.82
CA ARG A 142 -13.03 -29.70 9.53
C ARG A 142 -12.54 -28.72 10.61
N GLU A 143 -12.53 -27.42 10.34
CA GLU A 143 -11.87 -26.43 11.17
C GLU A 143 -12.81 -25.69 12.13
N ILE A 144 -14.12 -25.71 11.89
CA ILE A 144 -15.08 -24.82 12.59
C ILE A 144 -15.19 -25.10 14.08
N GLY A 145 -15.08 -26.36 14.49
CA GLY A 145 -15.15 -26.73 15.91
C GLY A 145 -14.05 -26.11 16.75
N ILE A 146 -12.81 -26.21 16.26
CA ILE A 146 -11.63 -25.63 16.95
C ILE A 146 -11.66 -24.11 16.81
N THR A 147 -12.04 -23.59 15.64
CA THR A 147 -12.16 -22.13 15.39
C THR A 147 -13.17 -21.50 16.35
N ARG A 148 -14.34 -22.12 16.56
CA ARG A 148 -15.36 -21.62 17.50
C ARG A 148 -14.83 -21.60 18.94
N HIS A 149 -14.04 -22.58 19.33
CA HIS A 149 -13.37 -22.58 20.61
C HIS A 149 -12.32 -21.48 20.72
N ALA A 150 -11.46 -21.33 19.71
CA ALA A 150 -10.41 -20.33 19.67
C ALA A 150 -10.96 -18.88 19.68
N LEU A 151 -12.13 -18.64 19.09
CA LEU A 151 -12.83 -17.36 19.08
C LEU A 151 -13.85 -17.20 20.22
N SER A 152 -13.79 -18.05 21.25
CA SER A 152 -14.70 -17.96 22.38
C SER A 152 -14.73 -16.56 22.99
N PRO A 153 -15.93 -16.05 23.38
CA PRO A 153 -16.03 -14.80 24.14
C PRO A 153 -15.46 -14.92 25.56
N ASP A 154 -15.35 -16.14 26.09
CA ASP A 154 -14.70 -16.40 27.35
C ASP A 154 -13.18 -16.33 27.23
N PRO A 155 -12.52 -15.38 27.91
CA PRO A 155 -11.07 -15.21 27.84
C PRO A 155 -10.26 -16.44 28.28
N GLN A 156 -10.82 -17.30 29.12
CA GLN A 156 -10.15 -18.53 29.58
C GLN A 156 -10.14 -19.62 28.51
N MET A 157 -11.11 -19.59 27.60
CA MET A 157 -11.26 -20.54 26.51
C MET A 157 -10.60 -20.00 25.21
N ARG A 158 -10.48 -18.68 25.11
CA ARG A 158 -9.98 -18.01 23.91
C ARG A 158 -8.49 -18.30 23.69
N GLY A 159 -8.10 -18.61 22.45
CA GLY A 159 -6.71 -18.88 22.12
C GLY A 159 -6.37 -18.61 20.66
N HIS A 160 -5.09 -18.71 20.33
CA HIS A 160 -4.64 -18.67 18.95
C HIS A 160 -4.77 -20.06 18.32
N TYR A 161 -5.36 -20.10 17.12
CA TYR A 161 -5.42 -21.28 16.30
C TYR A 161 -5.05 -20.97 14.86
N HIS A 162 -4.00 -21.61 14.34
CA HIS A 162 -3.49 -21.37 13.00
C HIS A 162 -4.53 -21.63 11.88
N GLY A 163 -5.50 -22.55 12.11
CA GLY A 163 -6.57 -22.86 11.17
C GLY A 163 -7.69 -21.82 11.09
N THR A 164 -7.78 -20.87 12.04
CA THR A 164 -8.90 -19.91 12.11
C THR A 164 -9.12 -19.16 10.80
N MET A 165 -8.09 -18.56 10.22
CA MET A 165 -8.24 -17.79 8.98
C MET A 165 -8.65 -18.67 7.80
N ALA A 166 -8.10 -19.88 7.70
CA ALA A 166 -8.49 -20.84 6.68
C ALA A 166 -9.96 -21.25 6.82
N CYS A 167 -10.45 -21.42 8.05
CA CYS A 167 -11.87 -21.69 8.34
C CYS A 167 -12.76 -20.54 7.85
N LEU A 168 -12.45 -19.29 8.24
CA LEU A 168 -13.24 -18.12 7.87
C LEU A 168 -13.28 -17.90 6.35
N ALA A 169 -12.14 -18.02 5.68
CA ALA A 169 -12.03 -17.92 4.23
C ALA A 169 -12.81 -19.06 3.53
N SER A 170 -12.79 -20.27 4.09
CA SER A 170 -13.53 -21.42 3.59
C SER A 170 -15.04 -21.24 3.74
N LEU A 171 -15.52 -20.79 4.90
CA LEU A 171 -16.94 -20.45 5.13
C LEU A 171 -17.42 -19.41 4.12
N TYR A 172 -16.62 -18.36 3.89
CA TYR A 172 -16.94 -17.32 2.91
C TYR A 172 -17.01 -17.88 1.49
N ARG A 173 -16.04 -18.69 1.07
CA ARG A 173 -16.01 -19.34 -0.26
C ARG A 173 -17.15 -20.32 -0.47
N ALA A 174 -17.53 -21.05 0.60
CA ALA A 174 -18.68 -21.96 0.60
C ALA A 174 -20.04 -21.23 0.62
N GLU A 175 -20.05 -19.89 0.68
CA GLU A 175 -21.25 -19.04 0.80
C GLU A 175 -22.07 -19.33 2.08
N ARG A 176 -21.42 -19.87 3.12
CA ARG A 176 -22.03 -20.10 4.44
C ARG A 176 -22.01 -18.80 5.26
N TYR A 177 -22.54 -17.73 4.65
CA TYR A 177 -22.43 -16.37 5.19
C TYR A 177 -23.15 -16.19 6.52
N ALA A 178 -24.33 -16.79 6.70
CA ALA A 178 -25.08 -16.68 7.95
C ALA A 178 -24.29 -17.26 9.12
N GLU A 179 -23.70 -18.43 8.92
CA GLU A 179 -22.87 -19.11 9.93
C GLU A 179 -21.58 -18.32 10.25
N LEU A 180 -20.97 -17.72 9.22
CA LEU A 180 -19.79 -16.87 9.38
C LEU A 180 -20.12 -15.60 10.19
N VAL A 181 -21.28 -14.96 9.94
CA VAL A 181 -21.71 -13.79 10.71
C VAL A 181 -22.01 -14.18 12.16
N GLU A 182 -22.72 -15.29 12.42
CA GLU A 182 -23.01 -15.80 13.75
C GLU A 182 -21.71 -16.13 14.53
N LEU A 183 -20.77 -16.84 13.90
CA LEU A 183 -19.49 -17.20 14.50
C LEU A 183 -18.69 -15.96 14.96
N LEU A 184 -18.79 -14.85 14.23
CA LEU A 184 -18.02 -13.63 14.45
C LEU A 184 -18.81 -12.53 15.21
N GLU A 185 -20.05 -12.79 15.63
CA GLU A 185 -20.86 -11.84 16.39
C GLU A 185 -20.14 -11.33 17.64
N PRO A 186 -19.56 -12.21 18.52
CA PRO A 186 -18.87 -11.78 19.73
C PRO A 186 -17.46 -11.23 19.48
N GLU A 187 -16.95 -11.31 18.25
CA GLU A 187 -15.58 -10.97 17.93
C GLU A 187 -15.34 -9.45 17.96
N LYS A 188 -14.18 -9.02 18.48
CA LYS A 188 -13.79 -7.62 18.62
C LYS A 188 -12.64 -7.23 17.70
N PHE A 189 -11.78 -8.19 17.33
CA PHE A 189 -10.61 -7.90 16.48
C PHE A 189 -11.00 -7.78 15.03
N TRP A 190 -10.65 -6.64 14.44
CA TRP A 190 -10.93 -6.33 13.04
C TRP A 190 -10.43 -7.40 12.06
N HIS A 191 -9.28 -7.98 12.33
CA HIS A 191 -8.69 -9.02 11.50
C HIS A 191 -9.64 -10.20 11.21
N TYR A 192 -10.47 -10.59 12.18
CA TYR A 192 -11.51 -11.61 11.99
C TYR A 192 -12.84 -10.98 11.58
N LYS A 193 -13.23 -9.87 12.24
CA LYS A 193 -14.55 -9.25 12.06
C LYS A 193 -14.80 -8.75 10.63
N ARG A 194 -13.76 -8.39 9.88
CA ARG A 194 -13.84 -8.05 8.46
C ARG A 194 -14.51 -9.13 7.60
N TRP A 195 -14.42 -10.41 8.00
CA TRP A 195 -15.09 -11.51 7.31
C TRP A 195 -16.61 -11.47 7.47
N ALA A 196 -17.12 -11.09 8.65
CA ALA A 196 -18.55 -10.87 8.86
C ALA A 196 -19.05 -9.69 8.01
N VAL A 197 -18.27 -8.61 7.90
CA VAL A 197 -18.58 -7.47 7.01
C VAL A 197 -18.68 -7.92 5.55
N LYS A 198 -17.69 -8.68 5.07
CA LYS A 198 -17.71 -9.26 3.70
C LYS A 198 -18.94 -10.16 3.49
N ALA A 199 -19.26 -11.01 4.47
CA ALA A 199 -20.41 -11.92 4.39
C ALA A 199 -21.73 -11.15 4.32
N LEU A 200 -21.93 -10.14 5.18
CA LEU A 200 -23.13 -9.27 5.13
C LEU A 200 -23.25 -8.55 3.77
N ALA A 201 -22.16 -8.03 3.25
CA ALA A 201 -22.14 -7.39 1.93
C ALA A 201 -22.54 -8.39 0.82
N ALA A 202 -22.00 -9.61 0.85
CA ALA A 202 -22.32 -10.67 -0.11
C ALA A 202 -23.79 -11.14 -0.01
N MET A 203 -24.39 -11.09 1.21
CA MET A 203 -25.82 -11.33 1.42
C MET A 203 -26.73 -10.19 0.94
N GLY A 204 -26.15 -9.09 0.40
CA GLY A 204 -26.90 -7.89 0.02
C GLY A 204 -27.23 -6.96 1.20
N LYS A 205 -26.84 -7.30 2.43
CA LYS A 205 -27.06 -6.51 3.65
C LYS A 205 -26.03 -5.40 3.80
N LYS A 206 -25.85 -4.59 2.76
CA LYS A 206 -24.76 -3.60 2.65
C LYS A 206 -24.78 -2.55 3.75
N ALA A 207 -25.94 -2.07 4.15
CA ALA A 207 -26.08 -1.10 5.24
C ALA A 207 -25.67 -1.69 6.61
N GLU A 208 -25.95 -2.98 6.84
CA GLU A 208 -25.47 -3.68 8.04
C GLU A 208 -23.97 -3.88 8.01
N ALA A 209 -23.42 -4.26 6.85
CA ALA A 209 -21.98 -4.39 6.63
C ALA A 209 -21.22 -3.11 6.96
N LEU A 210 -21.70 -1.96 6.44
CA LEU A 210 -21.10 -0.65 6.71
C LEU A 210 -21.17 -0.27 8.20
N ARG A 211 -22.35 -0.45 8.83
CA ARG A 211 -22.49 -0.19 10.27
C ARG A 211 -21.55 -1.05 11.10
N LEU A 212 -21.43 -2.34 10.79
CA LEU A 212 -20.53 -3.25 11.48
C LEU A 212 -19.07 -2.84 11.31
N ALA A 213 -18.66 -2.45 10.10
CA ALA A 213 -17.31 -1.99 9.82
C ALA A 213 -16.99 -0.69 10.59
N GLU A 214 -17.87 0.30 10.52
CA GLU A 214 -17.69 1.59 11.22
C GLU A 214 -17.63 1.43 12.73
N SER A 215 -18.51 0.59 13.31
CA SER A 215 -18.50 0.31 14.76
C SER A 215 -17.28 -0.49 15.22
N SER A 216 -16.50 -1.04 14.29
CA SER A 216 -15.27 -1.78 14.57
C SER A 216 -14.02 -0.90 14.60
N ARG A 217 -14.15 0.41 14.33
CA ARG A 217 -13.06 1.37 14.50
C ARG A 217 -12.65 1.44 15.96
N GLY A 218 -11.35 1.46 16.23
CA GLY A 218 -10.83 1.51 17.58
C GLY A 218 -9.29 1.55 17.60
N PRO A 219 -8.70 1.63 18.79
CA PRO A 219 -7.24 1.79 18.95
C PRO A 219 -6.39 0.68 18.32
N TRP A 220 -6.98 -0.49 18.14
CA TRP A 220 -6.33 -1.69 17.59
C TRP A 220 -6.73 -1.96 16.13
N THR A 221 -7.45 -1.05 15.50
CA THR A 221 -7.94 -1.18 14.14
C THR A 221 -7.26 -0.14 13.27
N HIS A 222 -6.57 -0.58 12.24
CA HIS A 222 -5.99 0.36 11.29
C HIS A 222 -7.10 1.00 10.45
N GLU A 223 -7.26 2.32 10.55
CA GLU A 223 -8.37 3.06 9.90
C GLU A 223 -8.46 2.80 8.39
N GLY A 224 -7.32 2.75 7.71
CA GLY A 224 -7.26 2.45 6.28
C GLY A 224 -7.83 1.07 5.91
N ASP A 225 -7.80 0.07 6.80
CA ASP A 225 -8.32 -1.26 6.51
C ASP A 225 -9.86 -1.26 6.55
N VAL A 226 -10.44 -0.57 7.53
CA VAL A 226 -11.89 -0.38 7.61
C VAL A 226 -12.37 0.44 6.42
N ALA A 227 -11.69 1.56 6.14
CA ALA A 227 -12.04 2.43 5.03
C ALA A 227 -12.01 1.71 3.68
N ARG A 228 -10.99 0.86 3.43
CA ARG A 228 -10.91 0.06 2.19
C ARG A 228 -12.11 -0.87 2.03
N LEU A 229 -12.48 -1.59 3.08
CA LEU A 229 -13.61 -2.51 2.98
C LEU A 229 -14.94 -1.77 2.82
N CYS A 230 -15.14 -0.65 3.51
CA CYS A 230 -16.33 0.20 3.34
C CYS A 230 -16.41 0.78 1.91
N GLU A 231 -15.28 1.24 1.37
CA GLU A 231 -15.17 1.72 0.00
C GLU A 231 -15.54 0.63 -1.02
N GLU A 232 -15.02 -0.59 -0.84
CA GLU A 232 -15.34 -1.74 -1.69
C GLU A 232 -16.84 -2.07 -1.66
N VAL A 233 -17.45 -2.06 -0.47
CA VAL A 233 -18.91 -2.30 -0.31
C VAL A 233 -19.73 -1.25 -1.06
N LEU A 234 -19.37 0.03 -0.98
CA LEU A 234 -20.07 1.10 -1.69
C LEU A 234 -19.85 1.03 -3.20
N LEU A 235 -18.60 0.83 -3.64
CA LEU A 235 -18.28 0.71 -5.07
C LEU A 235 -19.00 -0.49 -5.71
N SER A 236 -19.04 -1.64 -5.02
CA SER A 236 -19.80 -2.82 -5.50
C SER A 236 -21.31 -2.60 -5.53
N SER A 237 -21.78 -1.50 -4.93
CA SER A 237 -23.18 -1.08 -4.91
C SER A 237 -23.49 -0.01 -5.96
N GLY A 238 -22.48 0.44 -6.73
CA GLY A 238 -22.61 1.57 -7.66
C GLY A 238 -22.65 2.95 -6.96
N LEU A 239 -22.42 3.02 -5.65
CA LEU A 239 -22.44 4.26 -4.86
C LEU A 239 -21.08 4.94 -4.89
N VAL A 240 -20.62 5.27 -6.10
CA VAL A 240 -19.27 5.80 -6.35
C VAL A 240 -19.04 7.13 -5.63
N ASP A 241 -20.01 8.03 -5.68
CA ASP A 241 -19.87 9.36 -5.05
C ASP A 241 -19.82 9.28 -3.53
N GLU A 242 -20.59 8.38 -2.93
CA GLU A 242 -20.56 8.15 -1.49
C GLU A 242 -19.22 7.51 -1.07
N ALA A 243 -18.75 6.52 -1.83
CA ALA A 243 -17.45 5.90 -1.61
C ALA A 243 -16.31 6.93 -1.67
N PHE A 244 -16.32 7.79 -2.68
CA PHE A 244 -15.37 8.87 -2.86
C PHE A 244 -15.38 9.84 -1.67
N THR A 245 -16.57 10.33 -1.32
CA THR A 245 -16.72 11.34 -0.28
C THR A 245 -16.33 10.82 1.11
N ARG A 246 -16.70 9.58 1.44
CA ARG A 246 -16.48 9.05 2.79
C ARG A 246 -15.13 8.39 3.00
N TYR A 247 -14.63 7.66 2.00
CA TYR A 247 -13.53 6.71 2.24
C TYR A 247 -12.31 6.88 1.34
N ALA A 248 -12.41 7.59 0.20
CA ALA A 248 -11.33 7.61 -0.79
C ALA A 248 -9.96 8.01 -0.22
N ALA A 249 -9.92 8.99 0.68
CA ALA A 249 -8.66 9.47 1.27
C ALA A 249 -8.00 8.40 2.15
N ASP A 250 -8.75 7.82 3.10
CA ASP A 250 -8.20 6.87 4.07
C ASP A 250 -7.98 5.48 3.47
N ALA A 251 -8.89 5.05 2.59
CA ALA A 251 -8.81 3.75 1.92
C ALA A 251 -7.60 3.64 0.98
N ASN A 252 -7.17 4.75 0.38
CA ASN A 252 -6.12 4.77 -0.64
C ASN A 252 -4.85 5.49 -0.17
N ARG A 253 -4.70 5.70 1.14
CA ARG A 253 -3.52 6.33 1.72
C ARG A 253 -2.26 5.55 1.37
N ALA A 254 -1.27 6.23 0.80
CA ALA A 254 0.01 5.67 0.38
C ALA A 254 1.17 6.38 1.11
N GLY A 255 2.40 5.91 0.88
CA GLY A 255 3.59 6.43 1.57
C GLY A 255 3.92 7.90 1.30
N THR A 256 3.32 8.52 0.28
CA THR A 256 3.47 9.95 -0.02
C THR A 256 2.15 10.57 -0.47
N TYR A 257 1.97 11.88 -0.27
CA TYR A 257 0.79 12.63 -0.70
C TYR A 257 0.54 12.51 -2.21
N LEU A 258 1.60 12.60 -3.02
CA LEU A 258 1.53 12.38 -4.47
C LEU A 258 1.08 10.95 -4.83
N ALA A 259 1.60 9.94 -4.13
CA ALA A 259 1.20 8.55 -4.37
C ALA A 259 -0.27 8.32 -3.98
N THR A 260 -0.74 8.93 -2.90
CA THR A 260 -2.14 8.90 -2.47
C THR A 260 -3.04 9.55 -3.53
N PHE A 261 -2.67 10.75 -4.02
CA PHE A 261 -3.41 11.42 -5.09
C PHE A 261 -3.55 10.54 -6.34
N ARG A 262 -2.44 9.99 -6.81
CA ARG A 262 -2.43 9.09 -7.98
C ARG A 262 -3.28 7.83 -7.77
N ALA A 263 -3.27 7.26 -6.56
CA ALA A 263 -4.08 6.10 -6.23
C ALA A 263 -5.58 6.42 -6.28
N VAL A 264 -6.00 7.54 -5.69
CA VAL A 264 -7.40 8.00 -5.72
C VAL A 264 -7.83 8.37 -7.15
N ALA A 265 -7.04 9.18 -7.87
CA ALA A 265 -7.36 9.57 -9.24
C ALA A 265 -7.50 8.35 -10.17
N LYS A 266 -6.63 7.34 -10.02
CA LYS A 266 -6.73 6.09 -10.78
C LYS A 266 -8.01 5.30 -10.46
N LYS A 267 -8.43 5.30 -9.19
CA LYS A 267 -9.60 4.53 -8.72
C LYS A 267 -10.92 5.22 -9.08
N TYR A 268 -10.91 6.54 -9.15
CA TYR A 268 -12.07 7.38 -9.46
C TYR A 268 -11.86 8.20 -10.75
N PRO A 269 -11.76 7.53 -11.91
CA PRO A 269 -11.39 8.20 -13.17
C PRO A 269 -12.45 9.18 -13.70
N THR A 270 -13.65 9.18 -13.14
CA THR A 270 -14.74 10.12 -13.46
C THR A 270 -14.67 11.42 -12.65
N LYS A 271 -13.84 11.47 -11.62
CA LYS A 271 -13.65 12.66 -10.79
C LYS A 271 -12.58 13.56 -11.41
N ALA A 272 -12.87 14.87 -11.45
CA ALA A 272 -11.91 15.85 -11.91
C ALA A 272 -10.68 15.89 -10.97
N PRO A 273 -9.47 16.16 -11.49
CA PRO A 273 -8.27 16.24 -10.64
C PRO A 273 -8.41 17.26 -9.51
N GLU A 274 -9.10 18.38 -9.76
CA GLU A 274 -9.40 19.42 -8.79
C GLU A 274 -10.24 18.87 -7.63
N GLU A 275 -11.31 18.14 -7.93
CA GLU A 275 -12.20 17.54 -6.93
C GLU A 275 -11.45 16.51 -6.07
N VAL A 276 -10.58 15.72 -6.69
CA VAL A 276 -9.71 14.76 -5.98
C VAL A 276 -8.75 15.49 -5.05
N LEU A 277 -8.10 16.55 -5.54
CA LEU A 277 -7.16 17.34 -4.74
C LEU A 277 -7.86 18.01 -3.55
N GLU A 278 -8.99 18.66 -3.76
CA GLU A 278 -9.77 19.31 -2.71
C GLU A 278 -10.19 18.33 -1.62
N ARG A 279 -10.69 17.14 -2.01
CA ARG A 279 -11.08 16.09 -1.06
C ARG A 279 -9.91 15.61 -0.22
N LEU A 280 -8.73 15.44 -0.84
CA LEU A 280 -7.52 14.97 -0.16
C LEU A 280 -6.92 16.03 0.76
N VAL A 281 -6.86 17.29 0.34
CA VAL A 281 -6.44 18.42 1.18
C VAL A 281 -7.34 18.54 2.41
N ALA A 282 -8.66 18.46 2.23
CA ALA A 282 -9.63 18.51 3.32
C ALA A 282 -9.47 17.34 4.32
N SER A 283 -8.91 16.21 3.92
CA SER A 283 -8.66 15.05 4.81
C SER A 283 -7.44 15.19 5.72
N THR A 284 -6.61 16.21 5.50
CA THR A 284 -5.36 16.45 6.24
C THR A 284 -5.21 17.92 6.63
N PRO A 285 -6.07 18.45 7.52
CA PRO A 285 -6.02 19.85 7.93
C PRO A 285 -4.65 20.24 8.49
N GLY A 286 -4.08 21.34 8.00
CA GLY A 286 -2.76 21.82 8.39
C GLY A 286 -1.58 21.24 7.59
N ASP A 287 -1.85 20.33 6.65
CA ASP A 287 -0.82 19.74 5.78
C ASP A 287 -0.92 20.22 4.31
N ASP A 288 -1.55 21.37 4.06
CA ASP A 288 -1.82 21.90 2.72
C ASP A 288 -0.58 21.86 1.81
N GLY A 289 0.56 22.37 2.27
CA GLY A 289 1.80 22.44 1.50
C GLY A 289 2.38 21.08 1.08
N LYS A 290 2.04 20.02 1.81
CA LYS A 290 2.45 18.65 1.45
C LYS A 290 1.76 18.13 0.19
N TRP A 291 0.63 18.74 -0.20
CA TRP A 291 -0.09 18.43 -1.45
C TRP A 291 0.45 19.17 -2.68
N PHE A 292 1.42 20.06 -2.51
CA PHE A 292 2.05 20.80 -3.62
C PHE A 292 2.46 19.90 -4.80
N ALA A 293 3.15 18.81 -4.49
CA ALA A 293 3.63 17.88 -5.53
C ALA A 293 2.49 17.20 -6.28
N ALA A 294 1.38 16.91 -5.60
CA ALA A 294 0.19 16.31 -6.20
C ALA A 294 -0.53 17.30 -7.11
N ALA A 295 -0.75 18.53 -6.64
CA ALA A 295 -1.37 19.59 -7.44
C ALA A 295 -0.55 19.90 -8.71
N LYS A 296 0.78 20.02 -8.57
CA LYS A 296 1.69 20.20 -9.71
C LYS A 296 1.62 19.02 -10.70
N ASP A 297 1.63 17.78 -10.23
CA ASP A 297 1.54 16.58 -11.08
C ASP A 297 0.22 16.52 -11.87
N ALA A 298 -0.85 17.05 -11.28
CA ALA A 298 -2.17 17.17 -11.90
C ALA A 298 -2.28 18.35 -12.91
N GLY A 299 -1.23 19.17 -13.05
CA GLY A 299 -1.26 20.38 -13.90
C GLY A 299 -1.98 21.58 -13.26
N LEU A 300 -2.35 21.49 -11.98
CA LEU A 300 -3.07 22.53 -11.22
C LEU A 300 -2.04 23.50 -10.60
N LEU A 301 -1.31 24.25 -11.43
CA LEU A 301 -0.14 25.01 -11.03
C LEU A 301 -0.47 26.14 -10.04
N ASP A 302 -1.56 26.87 -10.25
CA ASP A 302 -2.02 27.93 -9.34
C ASP A 302 -2.42 27.38 -7.98
N ALA A 303 -3.16 26.25 -7.96
CA ALA A 303 -3.52 25.55 -6.74
C ALA A 303 -2.27 25.04 -5.99
N ALA A 304 -1.26 24.52 -6.72
CA ALA A 304 0.00 24.10 -6.13
C ALA A 304 0.69 25.23 -5.38
N ILE A 305 0.83 26.40 -6.00
CA ILE A 305 1.43 27.58 -5.35
C ILE A 305 0.58 28.05 -4.15
N ALA A 306 -0.74 28.08 -4.30
CA ALA A 306 -1.64 28.47 -3.21
C ALA A 306 -1.49 27.54 -1.98
N LEU A 307 -1.43 26.24 -2.20
CA LEU A 307 -1.20 25.24 -1.14
C LEU A 307 0.19 25.38 -0.50
N ALA A 308 1.22 25.59 -1.31
CA ALA A 308 2.59 25.74 -0.83
C ALA A 308 2.81 27.00 0.02
N LYS A 309 1.98 28.04 -0.16
CA LYS A 309 2.00 29.28 0.63
C LYS A 309 1.26 29.15 1.97
N LYS A 310 0.31 28.21 2.11
CA LYS A 310 -0.51 28.06 3.32
C LYS A 310 0.24 27.39 4.47
N THR A 311 0.96 26.32 4.21
CA THR A 311 1.70 25.59 5.22
C THR A 311 3.07 25.15 4.67
N PRO A 312 4.04 24.84 5.54
CA PRO A 312 5.41 24.53 5.12
C PRO A 312 5.50 23.45 4.04
N THR A 313 6.17 23.80 2.95
CA THR A 313 6.50 22.91 1.84
C THR A 313 8.01 22.75 1.76
N ASP A 314 8.50 21.54 1.51
CA ASP A 314 9.94 21.29 1.39
C ASP A 314 10.57 22.19 0.30
N PRO A 315 11.53 23.08 0.67
CA PRO A 315 12.13 24.03 -0.26
C PRO A 315 12.83 23.36 -1.45
N ARG A 316 13.42 22.18 -1.25
CA ARG A 316 14.07 21.43 -2.34
C ARG A 316 13.07 20.92 -3.36
N THR A 317 11.85 20.58 -2.93
CA THR A 317 10.77 20.18 -3.84
C THR A 317 10.27 21.36 -4.65
N LEU A 318 10.12 22.53 -4.05
CA LEU A 318 9.77 23.78 -4.72
C LEU A 318 10.85 24.23 -5.71
N ALA A 319 12.13 24.19 -5.31
CA ALA A 319 13.26 24.56 -6.17
C ALA A 319 13.37 23.66 -7.41
N ARG A 320 13.16 22.34 -7.23
CA ARG A 320 13.09 21.41 -8.38
C ARG A 320 11.93 21.74 -9.30
N ALA A 321 10.77 22.06 -8.75
CA ALA A 321 9.62 22.46 -9.55
C ALA A 321 9.88 23.76 -10.33
N ALA A 322 10.50 24.75 -9.71
CA ALA A 322 10.92 25.98 -10.38
C ALA A 322 11.84 25.68 -11.57
N ARG A 323 12.92 24.91 -11.35
CA ARG A 323 13.88 24.52 -12.38
C ARG A 323 13.21 23.81 -13.57
N ASP A 324 12.33 22.87 -13.30
CA ASP A 324 11.73 22.01 -14.32
C ASP A 324 10.67 22.78 -15.17
N HIS A 325 10.24 23.98 -14.74
CA HIS A 325 9.20 24.77 -15.40
C HIS A 325 9.67 26.12 -15.98
N VAL A 326 10.95 26.49 -15.86
CA VAL A 326 11.50 27.76 -16.37
C VAL A 326 11.09 28.06 -17.81
N ALA A 327 11.10 27.06 -18.69
CA ALA A 327 10.87 27.24 -20.10
C ALA A 327 9.37 27.21 -20.50
N LYS A 328 8.56 26.44 -19.79
CA LYS A 328 7.17 26.16 -20.16
C LYS A 328 6.17 27.03 -19.40
N GLU A 329 6.43 27.25 -18.12
CA GLU A 329 5.55 27.91 -17.16
C GLU A 329 6.40 28.89 -16.31
N PRO A 330 6.96 29.94 -16.88
CA PRO A 330 7.92 30.81 -16.19
C PRO A 330 7.29 31.51 -14.98
N ASP A 331 6.02 31.91 -15.02
CA ASP A 331 5.32 32.50 -13.87
C ASP A 331 5.25 31.55 -12.70
N PHE A 332 4.92 30.27 -12.96
CA PHE A 332 4.95 29.22 -11.94
C PHE A 332 6.36 29.01 -11.37
N ALA A 333 7.39 29.03 -12.24
CA ALA A 333 8.78 28.86 -11.81
C ALA A 333 9.22 29.99 -10.87
N ILE A 334 8.83 31.25 -11.17
CA ILE A 334 9.07 32.41 -10.30
C ILE A 334 8.41 32.21 -8.95
N GLU A 335 7.11 31.91 -8.93
CA GLU A 335 6.35 31.73 -7.68
C GLU A 335 6.90 30.57 -6.83
N ALA A 336 7.19 29.42 -7.44
CA ALA A 336 7.75 28.27 -6.74
C ALA A 336 9.13 28.59 -6.11
N GLY A 337 10.00 29.31 -6.83
CA GLY A 337 11.29 29.74 -6.30
C GLY A 337 11.15 30.76 -5.16
N LEU A 338 10.26 31.72 -5.28
CA LEU A 338 9.98 32.69 -4.22
C LEU A 338 9.42 32.03 -2.95
N VAL A 339 8.47 31.10 -3.09
CA VAL A 339 7.94 30.34 -1.95
C VAL A 339 9.04 29.47 -1.31
N ALA A 340 9.94 28.88 -2.11
CA ALA A 340 11.09 28.15 -1.57
C ALA A 340 12.00 29.03 -0.74
N LEU A 341 12.36 30.22 -1.25
CA LEU A 341 13.17 31.21 -0.53
C LEU A 341 12.48 31.70 0.75
N ASP A 342 11.16 31.89 0.70
CA ASP A 342 10.37 32.31 1.86
C ASP A 342 10.40 31.26 2.98
N TRP A 343 10.20 29.98 2.66
CA TRP A 343 10.31 28.91 3.65
C TRP A 343 11.74 28.75 4.20
N ILE A 344 12.77 28.91 3.36
CA ILE A 344 14.18 28.90 3.83
C ILE A 344 14.42 30.08 4.78
N ALA A 345 13.93 31.27 4.45
CA ALA A 345 14.09 32.45 5.30
C ALA A 345 13.36 32.30 6.66
N GLN A 346 12.25 31.58 6.70
CA GLN A 346 11.57 31.19 7.93
C GLN A 346 12.28 30.09 8.73
N GLY A 347 13.33 29.47 8.17
CA GLY A 347 14.08 28.39 8.81
C GLY A 347 13.53 26.98 8.56
N TYR A 348 12.65 26.81 7.58
CA TYR A 348 12.15 25.49 7.19
C TYR A 348 13.10 24.78 6.23
N GLY A 349 13.13 23.45 6.35
CA GLY A 349 13.93 22.52 5.57
C GLY A 349 14.98 21.83 6.42
N TYR A 350 15.30 20.58 6.05
CA TYR A 350 16.29 19.78 6.76
C TYR A 350 17.67 20.03 6.15
N GLU A 351 18.67 20.40 7.01
CA GLU A 351 20.07 20.65 6.61
C GLU A 351 20.19 21.55 5.37
N ILE A 352 19.52 22.73 5.41
CA ILE A 352 19.57 23.70 4.31
C ILE A 352 20.95 24.32 4.21
N THR A 353 21.49 24.37 2.99
CA THR A 353 22.79 24.91 2.65
C THR A 353 22.68 26.09 1.66
N SER A 354 23.78 26.80 1.42
CA SER A 354 23.83 27.83 0.39
C SER A 354 23.47 27.31 -1.00
N ALA A 355 23.74 26.03 -1.29
CA ALA A 355 23.35 25.41 -2.55
C ALA A 355 21.82 25.32 -2.71
N ASP A 356 21.06 25.09 -1.62
CA ASP A 356 19.60 25.06 -1.65
C ASP A 356 19.00 26.45 -1.93
N VAL A 357 19.61 27.51 -1.36
CA VAL A 357 19.22 28.91 -1.66
C VAL A 357 19.43 29.21 -3.15
N TRP A 358 20.59 28.83 -3.71
CA TRP A 358 20.86 28.99 -5.13
C TRP A 358 19.95 28.14 -6.02
N ALA A 359 19.64 26.94 -5.62
CA ALA A 359 18.71 26.07 -6.35
C ALA A 359 17.29 26.65 -6.43
N ALA A 360 16.85 27.40 -5.41
CA ALA A 360 15.58 28.12 -5.43
C ALA A 360 15.66 29.42 -6.23
N TYR A 361 16.73 30.21 -6.08
CA TYR A 361 16.88 31.53 -6.68
C TYR A 361 17.17 31.49 -8.18
N ALA A 362 18.14 30.68 -8.65
CA ALA A 362 18.65 30.75 -10.00
C ALA A 362 17.58 30.42 -11.08
N PRO A 363 16.78 29.34 -10.95
CA PRO A 363 15.71 29.09 -11.92
C PRO A 363 14.63 30.17 -11.93
N ALA A 364 14.24 30.69 -10.77
CA ALA A 364 13.23 31.75 -10.67
C ALA A 364 13.73 33.06 -11.29
N LYS A 365 15.00 33.38 -11.08
CA LYS A 365 15.65 34.53 -11.74
C LYS A 365 15.68 34.34 -13.25
N GLU A 366 16.08 33.19 -13.76
CA GLU A 366 16.09 32.90 -15.19
C GLU A 366 14.70 33.07 -15.81
N ALA A 367 13.66 32.55 -15.12
CA ALA A 367 12.28 32.73 -15.57
C ALA A 367 11.85 34.21 -15.59
N ALA A 368 12.21 34.95 -14.54
CA ALA A 368 11.93 36.39 -14.46
C ALA A 368 12.68 37.21 -15.56
N ASP A 369 13.92 36.85 -15.86
CA ASP A 369 14.69 37.48 -16.94
C ASP A 369 14.04 37.21 -18.32
N ARG A 370 13.52 36.00 -18.55
CA ARG A 370 12.79 35.62 -19.77
C ARG A 370 11.51 36.44 -19.95
N LEU A 371 10.81 36.75 -18.86
CA LEU A 371 9.59 37.58 -18.88
C LEU A 371 9.88 39.08 -18.84
N GLY A 372 11.13 39.50 -18.66
CA GLY A 372 11.49 40.90 -18.48
C GLY A 372 11.14 41.49 -17.11
N THR A 373 10.81 40.66 -16.15
CA THR A 373 10.35 41.03 -14.76
C THR A 373 11.47 40.93 -13.73
N GLY A 374 12.75 40.88 -14.14
CA GLY A 374 13.89 40.66 -13.25
C GLY A 374 14.07 41.73 -12.14
N VAL A 375 13.67 42.99 -12.40
CA VAL A 375 13.69 44.05 -11.37
C VAL A 375 12.68 43.78 -10.27
N GLU A 376 11.47 43.47 -10.68
CA GLU A 376 10.34 43.12 -9.76
C GLU A 376 10.62 41.87 -8.95
N PHE A 377 11.14 40.82 -9.59
CA PHE A 377 11.59 39.60 -8.91
C PHE A 377 12.61 39.91 -7.80
N ARG A 378 13.66 40.69 -8.06
CA ARG A 378 14.65 41.07 -7.06
C ARG A 378 14.03 41.87 -5.91
N ALA A 379 13.08 42.76 -6.20
CA ALA A 379 12.35 43.49 -5.18
C ALA A 379 11.55 42.56 -4.26
N ARG A 380 10.90 41.55 -4.81
CA ARG A 380 10.18 40.51 -4.02
C ARG A 380 11.14 39.67 -3.17
N VAL A 381 12.31 39.29 -3.68
CA VAL A 381 13.32 38.56 -2.89
C VAL A 381 13.83 39.43 -1.72
N ARG A 382 14.11 40.73 -1.95
CA ARG A 382 14.47 41.66 -0.85
C ARG A 382 13.37 41.75 0.21
N SER A 383 12.12 41.83 -0.21
CA SER A 383 10.98 41.87 0.72
C SER A 383 10.90 40.59 1.60
N ILE A 384 11.12 39.41 0.99
CA ILE A 384 11.18 38.14 1.73
C ILE A 384 12.30 38.18 2.79
N ILE A 385 13.49 38.57 2.40
CA ILE A 385 14.64 38.66 3.30
C ILE A 385 14.35 39.63 4.47
N ALA A 386 13.82 40.79 4.19
CA ALA A 386 13.53 41.82 5.20
C ALA A 386 12.41 41.43 6.18
N SER A 387 11.56 40.46 5.83
CA SER A 387 10.44 40.00 6.67
C SER A 387 10.87 39.10 7.85
N TYR A 388 12.07 38.52 7.82
CA TYR A 388 12.49 37.50 8.79
C TYR A 388 13.89 37.77 9.36
N THR A 389 13.97 38.17 10.62
CA THR A 389 15.25 38.52 11.32
C THR A 389 16.26 37.36 11.42
N ARG A 390 15.81 36.11 11.53
CA ARG A 390 16.71 34.94 11.56
C ARG A 390 17.13 34.46 10.17
N GLY A 391 16.25 34.51 9.19
CA GLY A 391 16.51 34.09 7.82
C GLY A 391 17.26 35.15 7.00
N GLU A 392 17.15 36.42 7.38
CA GLU A 392 17.84 37.56 6.74
C GLU A 392 19.36 37.34 6.70
N ALA A 393 19.94 36.92 7.84
CA ALA A 393 21.39 36.70 7.90
C ALA A 393 21.87 35.60 6.94
N PHE A 394 21.10 34.54 6.71
CA PHE A 394 21.51 33.41 5.86
C PHE A 394 21.20 33.65 4.37
N VAL A 395 19.90 33.81 4.03
CA VAL A 395 19.48 33.99 2.62
C VAL A 395 20.08 35.29 2.05
N GLY A 396 20.04 36.40 2.82
CA GLY A 396 20.62 37.66 2.44
C GLY A 396 22.14 37.60 2.27
N HIS A 397 22.84 36.86 3.14
CA HIS A 397 24.28 36.65 3.00
C HIS A 397 24.63 35.89 1.71
N VAL A 398 23.88 34.81 1.41
CA VAL A 398 24.11 33.98 0.22
C VAL A 398 23.86 34.77 -1.08
N LEU A 399 22.81 35.63 -1.12
CA LEU A 399 22.38 36.34 -2.30
C LEU A 399 22.89 37.80 -2.40
N ARG A 400 23.73 38.26 -1.45
CA ARG A 400 24.19 39.65 -1.36
C ARG A 400 24.68 40.21 -2.71
N GLY A 401 25.55 39.49 -3.43
CA GLY A 401 26.10 39.90 -4.70
C GLY A 401 25.10 39.93 -5.87
N GLN A 402 23.90 39.38 -5.72
CA GLN A 402 22.86 39.31 -6.75
C GLN A 402 21.79 40.39 -6.58
N LEU A 403 21.64 40.92 -5.38
CA LEU A 403 20.59 41.87 -5.07
C LEU A 403 21.03 43.31 -5.21
N GLY A 404 22.35 43.58 -5.37
CA GLY A 404 22.94 44.91 -5.39
C GLY A 404 22.91 45.57 -4.00
N ASP A 405 23.86 46.45 -3.73
CA ASP A 405 23.79 47.28 -2.51
C ASP A 405 22.57 48.21 -2.63
N ALA A 406 21.73 48.21 -1.58
CA ALA A 406 20.60 49.11 -1.47
C ALA A 406 21.06 50.47 -1.00
#